data_62c04ca852fd089ce082bc8a3da7fbff
#
_entry.id   62c04ca852fd089ce082bc8a3da7fbff
#
_cell.length_a   1.000
_cell.length_b   1.000
_cell.length_c   1.000
_cell.angle_alpha   90.00
_cell.angle_beta   90.00
_cell.angle_gamma   90.00
#
_symmetry.space_group_name_H-M   'P 1'
#
loop_
_entity.id
_entity.type
_entity.pdbx_description
1 polymer ?
#
loop_
_entity_poly.entity_id
_entity_poly.type
_entity_poly.pdbx_seq_one_letter_code
_entity_poly.pdbx_strand_id
1 'polypeptide(L)'
;SEEMNWTRMNRYGRGIWAGAIRYYQGKFYVYFGTPDEGYFMSTATDPAGPWEPLHCVKAEKGWDDCCPFFDDDGQLYFVGTHFADKYKTYLYRMTPDGKTLIENSKILINEGYGREASKLYKINGTYYHFFSEVKNGGRYIMMQRSSSITGPYLERKQLSHVQREYNEPNQGGLVEGPDRKWYFFTHHGTGDWAGRIASLLPVYWVDGWPIIGEVGQDGIGT
;
A
#
# COMPACT_ATOMS: atom_id res chain seq x y z
N SER A 1 -11.26 -6.18 18.70
CA SER A 1 -11.10 -4.98 19.53
C SER A 1 -12.47 -4.34 19.78
N GLU A 2 -12.60 -3.51 20.80
CA GLU A 2 -13.87 -2.81 21.08
C GLU A 2 -14.23 -1.84 19.95
N GLU A 3 -13.23 -1.26 19.27
CA GLU A 3 -13.40 -0.36 18.15
C GLU A 3 -14.00 -1.04 16.92
N MET A 4 -13.79 -2.34 16.78
CA MET A 4 -14.31 -3.15 15.70
C MET A 4 -15.42 -4.10 16.18
N ASN A 5 -16.47 -3.57 16.78
CA ASN A 5 -17.60 -4.39 17.20
C ASN A 5 -18.61 -4.55 16.05
N TRP A 6 -18.64 -5.74 15.46
CA TRP A 6 -19.50 -6.08 14.33
C TRP A 6 -20.95 -6.48 14.71
N THR A 7 -21.21 -6.75 15.98
CA THR A 7 -22.50 -7.32 16.42
C THR A 7 -23.67 -6.36 16.30
N ARG A 8 -23.41 -5.07 16.16
CA ARG A 8 -24.46 -4.02 16.11
C ARG A 8 -24.46 -3.23 14.80
N MET A 9 -23.73 -3.69 13.78
CA MET A 9 -23.45 -2.85 12.63
C MET A 9 -23.80 -3.51 11.31
N ASN A 10 -24.55 -2.77 10.47
CA ASN A 10 -24.59 -3.03 9.06
C ASN A 10 -23.35 -2.40 8.43
N ARG A 11 -22.29 -3.19 8.25
CA ARG A 11 -20.96 -2.73 7.80
C ARG A 11 -20.65 -3.04 6.35
N TYR A 12 -21.66 -3.26 5.55
CA TYR A 12 -21.44 -3.48 4.12
C TYR A 12 -20.66 -2.31 3.51
N GLY A 13 -19.50 -2.61 2.91
CA GLY A 13 -18.60 -1.61 2.35
C GLY A 13 -17.82 -0.76 3.38
N ARG A 14 -17.94 -1.02 4.67
CA ARG A 14 -17.31 -0.29 5.76
C ARG A 14 -16.38 -1.13 6.63
N GLY A 15 -16.08 -2.34 6.20
CA GLY A 15 -15.19 -3.25 6.91
C GLY A 15 -13.71 -2.97 6.68
N ILE A 16 -12.94 -4.05 6.59
CA ILE A 16 -11.51 -4.00 6.29
C ILE A 16 -11.32 -3.56 4.85
N TRP A 17 -10.56 -2.50 4.65
CA TRP A 17 -10.12 -2.01 3.36
C TRP A 17 -8.69 -2.47 3.06
N ALA A 18 -8.13 -2.04 1.93
CA ALA A 18 -6.84 -2.53 1.46
C ALA A 18 -5.72 -2.28 2.48
N GLY A 19 -5.00 -3.36 2.81
CA GLY A 19 -3.91 -3.36 3.77
C GLY A 19 -2.58 -3.77 3.15
N ALA A 20 -1.65 -4.10 4.03
CA ALA A 20 -0.36 -4.65 3.66
C ALA A 20 0.05 -5.75 4.62
N ILE A 21 0.73 -6.76 4.07
CA ILE A 21 1.42 -7.79 4.85
C ILE A 21 2.92 -7.63 4.64
N ARG A 22 3.70 -7.78 5.71
CA ARG A 22 5.16 -7.78 5.68
C ARG A 22 5.71 -8.88 6.57
N TYR A 23 6.82 -9.47 6.14
CA TYR A 23 7.59 -10.39 6.96
C TYR A 23 8.85 -9.69 7.46
N TYR A 24 9.09 -9.74 8.77
CA TYR A 24 10.25 -9.14 9.39
C TYR A 24 10.64 -9.90 10.67
N GLN A 25 11.91 -10.26 10.77
CA GLN A 25 12.49 -10.93 11.95
C GLN A 25 11.66 -12.12 12.48
N GLY A 26 11.26 -13.02 11.58
CA GLY A 26 10.55 -14.25 11.95
C GLY A 26 9.05 -14.10 12.16
N LYS A 27 8.47 -12.93 11.91
CA LYS A 27 7.04 -12.66 12.06
C LYS A 27 6.42 -12.03 10.81
N PHE A 28 5.18 -12.37 10.58
CA PHE A 28 4.30 -11.67 9.66
C PHE A 28 3.57 -10.55 10.40
N TYR A 29 3.50 -9.40 9.77
CA TYR A 29 2.78 -8.21 10.24
C TYR A 29 1.72 -7.87 9.20
N VAL A 30 0.46 -7.80 9.62
CA VAL A 30 -0.63 -7.31 8.79
C VAL A 30 -1.13 -6.00 9.36
N TYR A 31 -1.30 -5.01 8.47
CA TYR A 31 -1.91 -3.73 8.79
C TYR A 31 -3.02 -3.45 7.80
N PHE A 32 -4.10 -2.88 8.27
CA PHE A 32 -5.23 -2.48 7.43
C PHE A 32 -5.95 -1.28 8.03
N GLY A 33 -6.69 -0.57 7.18
CA GLY A 33 -7.58 0.50 7.59
C GLY A 33 -9.04 0.05 7.61
N THR A 34 -9.82 0.74 8.42
CA THR A 34 -11.27 0.78 8.32
C THR A 34 -11.70 2.24 8.26
N PRO A 35 -12.64 2.62 7.37
CA PRO A 35 -12.91 4.04 7.11
C PRO A 35 -13.46 4.79 8.32
N ASP A 36 -14.11 4.09 9.24
CA ASP A 36 -14.81 4.69 10.37
C ASP A 36 -14.04 4.62 11.68
N GLU A 37 -13.09 3.69 11.84
CA GLU A 37 -12.35 3.48 13.09
C GLU A 37 -10.89 3.88 13.02
N GLY A 38 -10.20 3.62 11.89
CA GLY A 38 -8.80 3.93 11.72
C GLY A 38 -7.93 2.74 11.34
N TYR A 39 -6.69 2.66 11.87
CA TYR A 39 -5.74 1.62 11.53
C TYR A 39 -5.59 0.55 12.61
N PHE A 40 -5.50 -0.67 12.15
CA PHE A 40 -5.31 -1.87 12.97
C PHE A 40 -4.14 -2.70 12.49
N MET A 41 -3.59 -3.50 13.39
CA MET A 41 -2.55 -4.46 13.06
C MET A 41 -2.71 -5.77 13.84
N SER A 42 -2.12 -6.82 13.31
CA SER A 42 -1.89 -8.09 13.99
C SER A 42 -0.59 -8.71 13.52
N THR A 43 -0.06 -9.66 14.30
CA THR A 43 1.14 -10.43 13.95
C THR A 43 0.90 -11.91 14.07
N ALA A 44 1.68 -12.71 13.32
CA ALA A 44 1.73 -14.16 13.45
C ALA A 44 3.12 -14.67 13.07
N THR A 45 3.51 -15.84 13.57
CA THR A 45 4.73 -16.53 13.14
C THR A 45 4.52 -17.38 11.89
N ASP A 46 3.27 -17.75 11.61
CA ASP A 46 2.84 -18.46 10.42
C ASP A 46 1.76 -17.60 9.71
N PRO A 47 1.83 -17.39 8.38
CA PRO A 47 0.82 -16.60 7.68
C PRO A 47 -0.58 -17.24 7.72
N ALA A 48 -0.68 -18.55 7.95
CA ALA A 48 -1.96 -19.23 8.19
C ALA A 48 -2.52 -18.99 9.60
N GLY A 49 -1.72 -18.38 10.50
CA GLY A 49 -2.07 -18.12 11.89
C GLY A 49 -1.61 -19.22 12.87
N PRO A 50 -2.02 -19.16 14.15
CA PRO A 50 -2.98 -18.16 14.66
C PRO A 50 -2.39 -16.73 14.67
N TRP A 51 -3.23 -15.77 14.38
CA TRP A 51 -2.90 -14.35 14.48
C TRP A 51 -3.16 -13.85 15.90
N GLU A 52 -2.29 -12.97 16.38
CA GLU A 52 -2.47 -12.27 17.65
C GLU A 52 -3.75 -11.42 17.64
N PRO A 53 -4.33 -11.08 18.79
CA PRO A 53 -5.46 -10.17 18.86
C PRO A 53 -5.18 -8.84 18.15
N LEU A 54 -6.21 -8.29 17.50
CA LEU A 54 -6.09 -7.01 16.81
C LEU A 54 -5.69 -5.90 17.78
N HIS A 55 -4.74 -5.09 17.35
CA HIS A 55 -4.31 -3.88 18.03
C HIS A 55 -4.70 -2.66 17.20
N CYS A 56 -5.34 -1.66 17.84
CA CYS A 56 -5.63 -0.38 17.21
C CYS A 56 -4.38 0.50 17.22
N VAL A 57 -3.83 0.77 16.03
CA VAL A 57 -2.62 1.57 15.83
C VAL A 57 -2.93 3.07 15.84
N LYS A 58 -4.09 3.45 15.27
CA LYS A 58 -4.56 4.83 15.20
C LYS A 58 -6.09 4.85 15.17
N ALA A 59 -6.69 5.36 16.22
CA ALA A 59 -8.15 5.50 16.35
C ALA A 59 -8.60 6.85 15.76
N GLU A 60 -8.67 6.92 14.44
CA GLU A 60 -9.10 8.13 13.72
C GLU A 60 -9.74 7.73 12.39
N LYS A 61 -10.96 8.20 12.14
CA LYS A 61 -11.67 7.95 10.87
C LYS A 61 -11.05 8.73 9.69
N GLY A 62 -11.33 8.27 8.49
CA GLY A 62 -10.94 8.97 7.28
C GLY A 62 -9.57 8.55 6.72
N TRP A 63 -8.99 7.49 7.27
CA TRP A 63 -7.73 6.90 6.81
C TRP A 63 -7.97 5.62 6.03
N ASP A 64 -7.12 5.39 5.03
CA ASP A 64 -7.14 4.24 4.14
C ASP A 64 -5.74 3.87 3.68
N ASP A 65 -5.61 2.75 2.98
CA ASP A 65 -4.41 2.28 2.30
C ASP A 65 -3.11 2.53 3.08
N CYS A 66 -2.74 1.56 3.87
CA CYS A 66 -1.55 1.66 4.69
C CYS A 66 -0.47 0.64 4.31
N CYS A 67 0.76 0.95 4.70
CA CYS A 67 1.88 0.03 4.57
C CYS A 67 2.91 0.29 5.66
N PRO A 68 3.25 -0.71 6.49
CA PRO A 68 4.41 -0.64 7.34
C PRO A 68 5.67 -0.83 6.49
N PHE A 69 6.76 -0.22 6.92
CA PHE A 69 8.06 -0.37 6.30
C PHE A 69 9.14 -0.53 7.38
N PHE A 70 9.88 -1.63 7.29
CA PHE A 70 10.99 -1.96 8.18
C PHE A 70 12.29 -1.61 7.45
N ASP A 71 12.98 -0.56 7.89
CA ASP A 71 14.22 -0.13 7.27
C ASP A 71 15.42 -0.94 7.79
N ASP A 72 16.53 -0.91 7.04
CA ASP A 72 17.75 -1.67 7.33
C ASP A 72 18.42 -1.23 8.64
N ASP A 73 18.19 0.00 9.07
CA ASP A 73 18.67 0.54 10.34
C ASP A 73 17.83 0.14 11.56
N GLY A 74 16.77 -0.67 11.32
CA GLY A 74 15.84 -1.11 12.35
C GLY A 74 14.75 -0.10 12.71
N GLN A 75 14.72 1.07 12.09
CA GLN A 75 13.63 2.02 12.26
C GLN A 75 12.39 1.56 11.50
N LEU A 76 11.26 1.57 12.19
CA LEU A 76 9.95 1.30 11.61
C LEU A 76 9.29 2.57 11.13
N TYR A 77 8.73 2.49 9.94
CA TYR A 77 7.91 3.54 9.34
C TYR A 77 6.54 3.02 8.96
N PHE A 78 5.62 3.94 8.78
CA PHE A 78 4.27 3.66 8.35
C PHE A 78 3.82 4.74 7.38
N VAL A 79 3.31 4.33 6.24
CA VAL A 79 2.66 5.24 5.29
C VAL A 79 1.16 4.97 5.28
N GLY A 80 0.39 6.05 5.28
CA GLY A 80 -1.06 5.97 5.22
C GLY A 80 -1.66 7.15 4.45
N THR A 81 -2.78 6.90 3.78
CA THR A 81 -3.52 7.92 3.03
C THR A 81 -4.70 8.42 3.86
N HIS A 82 -4.76 9.73 4.06
CA HIS A 82 -5.88 10.39 4.72
C HIS A 82 -6.87 10.91 3.67
N PHE A 83 -7.82 10.08 3.26
CA PHE A 83 -8.76 10.44 2.20
C PHE A 83 -9.70 11.59 2.63
N ALA A 84 -10.01 11.72 3.91
CA ALA A 84 -10.77 12.83 4.46
C ALA A 84 -10.00 14.17 4.41
N ASP A 85 -8.66 14.14 4.31
CA ASP A 85 -7.80 15.30 4.10
C ASP A 85 -7.29 15.34 2.64
N LYS A 86 -8.19 15.30 1.69
CA LYS A 86 -7.91 15.46 0.24
C LYS A 86 -6.86 14.48 -0.30
N TYR A 87 -6.91 13.23 0.15
CA TYR A 87 -5.97 12.17 -0.26
C TYR A 87 -4.50 12.49 0.01
N LYS A 88 -4.21 13.18 1.10
CA LYS A 88 -2.84 13.36 1.54
C LYS A 88 -2.25 12.07 2.08
N THR A 89 -1.05 11.76 1.68
CA THR A 89 -0.30 10.59 2.15
C THR A 89 0.78 11.03 3.11
N TYR A 90 0.73 10.48 4.31
CA TYR A 90 1.64 10.80 5.39
C TYR A 90 2.54 9.62 5.72
N LEU A 91 3.82 9.94 5.97
CA LEU A 91 4.80 9.05 6.56
C LEU A 91 4.92 9.34 8.05
N TYR A 92 4.96 8.28 8.86
CA TYR A 92 5.23 8.32 10.29
C TYR A 92 6.40 7.41 10.63
N ARG A 93 7.15 7.73 11.66
CA ARG A 93 7.90 6.73 12.40
C ARG A 93 6.97 5.95 13.32
N MET A 94 7.32 4.71 13.60
CA MET A 94 6.61 3.87 14.58
C MET A 94 7.50 3.52 15.76
N THR A 95 6.86 3.12 16.85
CA THR A 95 7.54 2.43 17.94
C THR A 95 8.13 1.10 17.45
N PRO A 96 9.22 0.59 18.08
CA PRO A 96 9.90 -0.63 17.62
C PRO A 96 9.02 -1.88 17.57
N ASP A 97 7.95 -1.93 18.37
CA ASP A 97 6.96 -3.01 18.36
C ASP A 97 5.92 -2.91 17.23
N GLY A 98 5.94 -1.81 16.46
CA GLY A 98 5.03 -1.56 15.35
C GLY A 98 3.60 -1.21 15.77
N LYS A 99 3.36 -0.93 17.04
CA LYS A 99 1.99 -0.75 17.54
C LYS A 99 1.52 0.70 17.60
N THR A 100 2.44 1.67 17.58
CA THR A 100 2.08 3.08 17.77
C THR A 100 2.77 3.98 16.77
N LEU A 101 2.02 4.89 16.16
CA LEU A 101 2.56 5.97 15.34
C LEU A 101 3.14 7.07 16.24
N ILE A 102 4.34 7.54 15.91
CA ILE A 102 4.97 8.67 16.60
C ILE A 102 4.45 9.96 15.94
N GLU A 103 3.40 10.54 16.49
CA GLU A 103 2.63 11.63 15.86
C GLU A 103 3.47 12.86 15.49
N ASN A 104 4.47 13.23 16.30
CA ASN A 104 5.36 14.36 16.00
C ASN A 104 6.37 14.08 14.87
N SER A 105 6.39 12.85 14.32
CA SER A 105 7.19 12.47 13.16
C SER A 105 6.44 12.53 11.83
N LYS A 106 5.18 12.96 11.84
CA LYS A 106 4.30 13.05 10.67
C LYS A 106 4.88 13.93 9.58
N ILE A 107 5.05 13.38 8.38
CA ILE A 107 5.58 14.09 7.20
C ILE A 107 4.62 13.84 6.02
N LEU A 108 4.25 14.90 5.31
CA LEU A 108 3.54 14.80 4.04
C LEU A 108 4.53 14.37 2.94
N ILE A 109 4.29 13.23 2.30
CA ILE A 109 5.15 12.71 1.22
C ILE A 109 4.48 12.68 -0.15
N ASN A 110 3.15 12.76 -0.20
CA ASN A 110 2.39 12.79 -1.43
C ASN A 110 1.01 13.42 -1.21
N GLU A 111 0.50 14.11 -2.23
CA GLU A 111 -0.86 14.64 -2.24
C GLU A 111 -1.39 14.76 -3.66
N GLY A 112 -2.69 14.60 -3.84
CA GLY A 112 -3.37 14.76 -5.12
C GLY A 112 -4.66 13.96 -5.19
N TYR A 113 -5.51 14.31 -6.13
CA TYR A 113 -6.84 13.74 -6.26
C TYR A 113 -6.80 12.22 -6.49
N GLY A 114 -7.51 11.48 -5.63
CA GLY A 114 -7.61 10.03 -5.71
C GLY A 114 -6.30 9.28 -5.51
N ARG A 115 -5.27 9.90 -4.91
CA ARG A 115 -4.02 9.21 -4.60
C ARG A 115 -4.20 8.31 -3.41
N GLU A 116 -4.01 7.01 -3.64
CA GLU A 116 -4.20 5.94 -2.67
C GLU A 116 -3.28 4.74 -2.99
N ALA A 117 -3.53 3.57 -2.41
CA ALA A 117 -2.75 2.35 -2.62
C ALA A 117 -1.31 2.41 -2.12
N SER A 118 -0.99 3.30 -1.21
CA SER A 118 0.38 3.58 -0.77
C SER A 118 1.14 2.35 -0.27
N LYS A 119 2.33 2.10 -0.85
CA LYS A 119 3.28 1.08 -0.43
C LYS A 119 4.71 1.64 -0.48
N LEU A 120 5.54 1.24 0.48
CA LEU A 120 6.95 1.62 0.55
C LEU A 120 7.86 0.43 0.29
N TYR A 121 8.95 0.68 -0.42
CA TYR A 121 10.01 -0.29 -0.70
C TYR A 121 11.37 0.39 -0.60
N LYS A 122 12.41 -0.39 -0.29
CA LYS A 122 13.81 -0.01 -0.46
C LYS A 122 14.47 -1.08 -1.32
N ILE A 123 14.93 -0.68 -2.50
CA ILE A 123 15.47 -1.60 -3.49
C ILE A 123 16.79 -1.00 -3.99
N ASN A 124 17.88 -1.72 -3.82
CA ASN A 124 19.23 -1.27 -4.16
C ASN A 124 19.58 0.12 -3.58
N GLY A 125 19.19 0.35 -2.31
CA GLY A 125 19.47 1.60 -1.59
C GLY A 125 18.56 2.78 -1.96
N THR A 126 17.66 2.62 -2.91
CA THR A 126 16.68 3.65 -3.31
C THR A 126 15.33 3.37 -2.66
N TYR A 127 14.72 4.41 -2.09
CA TYR A 127 13.35 4.34 -1.55
C TYR A 127 12.34 4.62 -2.64
N TYR A 128 11.33 3.77 -2.71
CA TYR A 128 10.22 3.87 -3.64
C TYR A 128 8.91 3.99 -2.88
N HIS A 129 8.10 4.97 -3.26
CA HIS A 129 6.72 5.09 -2.82
C HIS A 129 5.80 4.81 -4.01
N PHE A 130 5.11 3.69 -3.94
CA PHE A 130 4.07 3.26 -4.87
C PHE A 130 2.73 3.86 -4.46
N PHE A 131 1.94 4.29 -5.43
CA PHE A 131 0.59 4.78 -5.24
C PHE A 131 -0.22 4.70 -6.55
N SER A 132 -1.54 4.79 -6.45
CA SER A 132 -2.39 5.05 -7.61
C SER A 132 -2.94 6.48 -7.55
N GLU A 133 -3.29 7.03 -8.72
CA GLU A 133 -3.94 8.34 -8.81
C GLU A 133 -5.06 8.32 -9.85
N VAL A 134 -6.05 9.23 -9.70
CA VAL A 134 -7.11 9.42 -10.69
C VAL A 134 -6.75 10.59 -11.58
N LYS A 135 -6.71 10.34 -12.90
CA LYS A 135 -6.42 11.34 -13.93
C LYS A 135 -7.19 11.02 -15.20
N ASN A 136 -7.79 12.03 -15.82
CA ASN A 136 -8.53 11.88 -17.09
C ASN A 136 -9.58 10.75 -17.06
N GLY A 137 -10.26 10.57 -15.93
CA GLY A 137 -11.31 9.56 -15.77
C GLY A 137 -10.81 8.12 -15.67
N GLY A 138 -9.51 7.91 -15.52
CA GLY A 138 -8.89 6.61 -15.30
C GLY A 138 -8.04 6.59 -14.04
N ARG A 139 -7.72 5.38 -13.53
CA ARG A 139 -6.81 5.18 -12.42
C ARG A 139 -5.45 4.73 -12.95
N TYR A 140 -4.40 5.37 -12.49
CA TYR A 140 -3.02 5.15 -12.92
C TYR A 140 -2.18 4.61 -11.79
N ILE A 141 -1.37 3.61 -12.08
CA ILE A 141 -0.36 3.10 -11.17
C ILE A 141 0.91 3.92 -11.33
N MET A 142 1.33 4.51 -10.24
CA MET A 142 2.46 5.43 -10.18
C MET A 142 3.47 4.97 -9.14
N MET A 143 4.72 5.37 -9.36
CA MET A 143 5.77 5.25 -8.36
C MET A 143 6.64 6.50 -8.38
N GLN A 144 7.08 6.91 -7.20
CA GLN A 144 8.09 7.97 -7.03
C GLN A 144 9.26 7.42 -6.23
N ARG A 145 10.46 7.99 -6.43
CA ARG A 145 11.69 7.53 -5.78
C ARG A 145 12.51 8.64 -5.16
N SER A 146 13.30 8.27 -4.15
CA SER A 146 14.19 9.17 -3.42
C SER A 146 15.38 8.40 -2.84
N SER A 147 16.48 9.09 -2.55
CA SER A 147 17.59 8.55 -1.76
C SER A 147 17.29 8.55 -0.24
N SER A 148 16.21 9.18 0.21
CA SER A 148 15.78 9.22 1.60
C SER A 148 14.31 8.83 1.71
N ILE A 149 13.95 8.08 2.76
CA ILE A 149 12.56 7.71 3.01
C ILE A 149 11.65 8.92 3.25
N THR A 150 12.22 10.01 3.77
CA THR A 150 11.50 11.26 4.01
C THR A 150 11.40 12.15 2.77
N GLY A 151 11.96 11.72 1.65
CA GLY A 151 12.04 12.48 0.40
C GLY A 151 13.23 13.47 0.38
N PRO A 152 13.24 14.44 -0.53
CA PRO A 152 12.15 14.72 -1.47
C PRO A 152 12.02 13.64 -2.57
N TYR A 153 10.78 13.31 -2.94
CA TYR A 153 10.46 12.40 -4.04
C TYR A 153 10.28 13.20 -5.33
N LEU A 154 11.39 13.46 -6.03
CA LEU A 154 11.41 14.35 -7.19
C LEU A 154 11.13 13.64 -8.51
N GLU A 155 11.47 12.35 -8.60
CA GLU A 155 11.25 11.55 -9.79
C GLU A 155 10.01 10.70 -9.66
N ARG A 156 9.21 10.63 -10.75
CA ARG A 156 7.95 9.90 -10.80
C ARG A 156 7.76 9.21 -12.13
N LYS A 157 7.27 7.98 -12.11
CA LYS A 157 7.02 7.17 -13.30
C LYS A 157 5.63 6.50 -13.21
N GLN A 158 4.93 6.46 -14.32
CA GLN A 158 3.79 5.57 -14.54
C GLN A 158 4.31 4.18 -14.85
N LEU A 159 3.79 3.15 -14.18
CA LEU A 159 4.31 1.79 -14.26
C LEU A 159 3.53 0.89 -15.23
N SER A 160 2.28 1.23 -15.51
CA SER A 160 1.41 0.46 -16.39
C SER A 160 0.39 1.37 -17.05
N HIS A 161 -0.04 1.02 -18.27
CA HIS A 161 -1.20 1.62 -18.91
C HIS A 161 -2.49 1.23 -18.20
N VAL A 162 -3.49 2.09 -18.29
CA VAL A 162 -4.81 1.89 -17.73
C VAL A 162 -5.65 1.03 -18.65
N GLN A 163 -6.17 -0.05 -18.15
CA GLN A 163 -7.21 -0.86 -18.78
C GLN A 163 -8.58 -0.30 -18.34
N ARG A 164 -9.10 0.66 -19.08
CA ARG A 164 -10.31 1.42 -18.69
C ARG A 164 -11.55 0.56 -18.50
N GLU A 165 -11.69 -0.49 -19.28
CA GLU A 165 -12.81 -1.42 -19.20
C GLU A 165 -12.92 -2.08 -17.82
N TYR A 166 -11.78 -2.35 -17.19
CA TYR A 166 -11.69 -3.00 -15.88
C TYR A 166 -11.32 -2.03 -14.76
N ASN A 167 -11.08 -0.76 -15.09
CA ASN A 167 -10.57 0.27 -14.15
C ASN A 167 -9.31 -0.18 -13.42
N GLU A 168 -8.34 -0.71 -14.18
CA GLU A 168 -7.20 -1.46 -13.65
C GLU A 168 -5.87 -1.08 -14.33
N PRO A 169 -4.75 -1.41 -13.69
CA PRO A 169 -4.60 -1.89 -12.30
C PRO A 169 -4.85 -0.76 -11.29
N ASN A 170 -5.34 -1.09 -10.09
CA ASN A 170 -5.65 -0.09 -9.06
C ASN A 170 -4.80 -0.23 -7.80
N GLN A 171 -5.08 -1.25 -7.00
CA GLN A 171 -4.35 -1.58 -5.78
C GLN A 171 -3.26 -2.59 -6.10
N GLY A 172 -2.29 -2.76 -5.22
CA GLY A 172 -1.35 -3.83 -5.40
C GLY A 172 -0.04 -3.65 -4.64
N GLY A 173 0.88 -4.55 -4.92
CA GLY A 173 2.20 -4.53 -4.33
C GLY A 173 3.21 -5.34 -5.14
N LEU A 174 4.46 -4.89 -5.11
CA LEU A 174 5.60 -5.61 -5.66
C LEU A 174 6.03 -6.73 -4.73
N VAL A 175 6.39 -7.84 -5.29
CA VAL A 175 6.99 -8.99 -4.59
C VAL A 175 8.10 -9.59 -5.42
N GLU A 176 9.23 -9.89 -4.79
CA GLU A 176 10.30 -10.68 -5.40
C GLU A 176 10.03 -12.16 -5.10
N GLY A 177 9.97 -12.97 -6.16
CA GLY A 177 9.78 -14.41 -6.05
C GLY A 177 11.07 -15.16 -5.69
N PRO A 178 10.98 -16.45 -5.34
CA PRO A 178 12.15 -17.27 -5.03
C PRO A 178 13.06 -17.49 -6.24
N ASP A 179 12.56 -17.26 -7.45
CA ASP A 179 13.30 -17.27 -8.71
C ASP A 179 14.02 -15.94 -9.02
N ARG A 180 13.99 -14.99 -8.06
CA ARG A 180 14.50 -13.62 -8.18
C ARG A 180 13.84 -12.77 -9.26
N LYS A 181 12.69 -13.21 -9.76
CA LYS A 181 11.85 -12.37 -10.62
C LYS A 181 10.91 -11.54 -9.78
N TRP A 182 10.58 -10.39 -10.31
CA TRP A 182 9.63 -9.48 -9.68
C TRP A 182 8.25 -9.66 -10.25
N TYR A 183 7.25 -9.59 -9.38
CA TYR A 183 5.85 -9.69 -9.71
C TYR A 183 5.08 -8.55 -9.06
N PHE A 184 3.98 -8.21 -9.68
CA PHE A 184 3.01 -7.27 -9.13
C PHE A 184 1.71 -8.01 -8.84
N PHE A 185 1.37 -8.11 -7.56
CA PHE A 185 0.10 -8.67 -7.12
C PHE A 185 -0.93 -7.55 -7.06
N THR A 186 -2.02 -7.67 -7.81
CA THR A 186 -3.08 -6.68 -7.91
C THR A 186 -4.44 -7.35 -8.01
N HIS A 187 -5.47 -6.57 -8.19
CA HIS A 187 -6.80 -7.05 -8.55
C HIS A 187 -7.34 -6.28 -9.74
N HIS A 188 -8.30 -6.87 -10.43
CA HIS A 188 -9.10 -6.20 -11.44
C HIS A 188 -10.59 -6.38 -11.15
N GLY A 189 -11.39 -5.38 -11.52
CA GLY A 189 -12.83 -5.43 -11.44
C GLY A 189 -13.41 -6.08 -12.70
N THR A 190 -14.36 -6.99 -12.53
CA THR A 190 -15.12 -7.56 -13.64
C THR A 190 -16.48 -6.89 -13.81
N GLY A 191 -16.78 -5.89 -12.98
CA GLY A 191 -18.14 -5.42 -12.77
C GLY A 191 -18.99 -6.49 -12.08
N ASP A 192 -20.21 -6.18 -11.75
CA ASP A 192 -21.17 -7.11 -11.16
C ASP A 192 -20.70 -7.89 -9.92
N TRP A 193 -21.31 -9.06 -9.75
CA TRP A 193 -21.15 -9.94 -8.60
C TRP A 193 -19.78 -10.65 -8.51
N ALA A 194 -19.02 -10.72 -9.62
CA ALA A 194 -17.69 -11.32 -9.60
C ALA A 194 -16.68 -10.51 -8.77
N GLY A 195 -16.96 -9.21 -8.57
CA GLY A 195 -16.18 -8.35 -7.70
C GLY A 195 -14.76 -8.09 -8.20
N ARG A 196 -13.78 -8.16 -7.30
CA ARG A 196 -12.36 -7.92 -7.59
C ARG A 196 -11.61 -9.25 -7.66
N ILE A 197 -11.08 -9.57 -8.83
CA ILE A 197 -10.32 -10.79 -9.07
C ILE A 197 -8.83 -10.50 -8.90
N ALA A 198 -8.13 -11.36 -8.16
CA ALA A 198 -6.69 -11.23 -7.96
C ALA A 198 -5.92 -11.61 -9.24
N SER A 199 -4.88 -10.84 -9.53
CA SER A 199 -3.98 -11.05 -10.67
C SER A 199 -2.52 -10.96 -10.21
N LEU A 200 -1.66 -11.75 -10.82
CA LEU A 200 -0.21 -11.69 -10.64
C LEU A 200 0.43 -11.39 -11.99
N LEU A 201 1.03 -10.21 -12.11
CA LEU A 201 1.62 -9.72 -13.34
C LEU A 201 3.15 -9.75 -13.26
N PRO A 202 3.86 -10.04 -14.36
CA PRO A 202 5.31 -9.93 -14.39
C PRO A 202 5.74 -8.46 -14.26
N VAL A 203 6.95 -8.26 -13.70
CA VAL A 203 7.54 -6.94 -13.57
C VAL A 203 8.93 -6.95 -14.19
N TYR A 204 9.21 -5.94 -15.02
CA TYR A 204 10.51 -5.75 -15.67
C TYR A 204 11.15 -4.43 -15.20
N TRP A 205 12.42 -4.50 -14.79
CA TRP A 205 13.14 -3.31 -14.35
C TRP A 205 13.74 -2.59 -15.55
N VAL A 206 13.32 -1.35 -15.78
CA VAL A 206 13.81 -0.47 -16.85
C VAL A 206 14.23 0.86 -16.24
N ASP A 207 15.51 1.23 -16.38
CA ASP A 207 16.09 2.48 -15.82
C ASP A 207 15.81 2.68 -14.32
N GLY A 208 15.82 1.55 -13.58
CA GLY A 208 15.52 1.56 -12.14
C GLY A 208 14.04 1.73 -11.80
N TRP A 209 13.12 1.49 -12.73
CA TRP A 209 11.67 1.50 -12.51
C TRP A 209 11.07 0.12 -12.75
N PRO A 210 10.17 -0.35 -11.87
CA PRO A 210 9.48 -1.63 -12.05
C PRO A 210 8.28 -1.46 -12.98
N ILE A 211 8.46 -1.79 -14.25
CA ILE A 211 7.41 -1.74 -15.26
C ILE A 211 6.54 -2.99 -15.13
N ILE A 212 5.23 -2.81 -15.03
CA ILE A 212 4.25 -3.88 -14.78
C ILE A 212 3.63 -4.34 -16.10
N GLY A 213 3.67 -5.65 -16.36
CA GLY A 213 3.26 -6.25 -17.62
C GLY A 213 4.37 -6.20 -18.67
N GLU A 214 4.02 -6.33 -19.94
CA GLU A 214 4.99 -6.23 -21.03
C GLU A 214 5.42 -4.78 -21.22
N VAL A 215 6.71 -4.55 -21.46
CA VAL A 215 7.26 -3.21 -21.66
C VAL A 215 6.87 -2.68 -23.02
N GLY A 216 6.04 -1.63 -23.07
CA GLY A 216 5.66 -0.95 -24.29
C GLY A 216 6.80 -0.09 -24.88
N GLN A 217 6.62 0.37 -26.12
CA GLN A 217 7.60 1.24 -26.80
C GLN A 217 7.82 2.59 -26.10
N ASP A 218 6.85 3.05 -25.33
CA ASP A 218 6.91 4.27 -24.50
C ASP A 218 7.54 4.03 -23.12
N GLY A 219 7.97 2.79 -22.84
CA GLY A 219 8.56 2.39 -21.58
C GLY A 219 7.55 2.32 -20.42
N ILE A 220 6.27 2.15 -20.73
CA ILE A 220 5.17 1.89 -19.77
C ILE A 220 4.67 0.47 -20.00
N GLY A 221 4.22 -0.21 -18.96
CA GLY A 221 3.71 -1.58 -19.05
C GLY A 221 2.33 -1.68 -19.70
N THR A 222 2.04 -2.80 -20.33
CA THR A 222 0.75 -3.11 -20.99
C THR A 222 0.22 -4.46 -20.53
#